data_b09d8eee77254ed5a220554bdf18d2ee
#
_entry.id   b09d8eee77254ed5a220554bdf18d2ee
#
_cell.length_a   1.000
_cell.length_b   1.000
_cell.length_c   1.000
_cell.angle_alpha   90.00
_cell.angle_beta   90.00
_cell.angle_gamma   90.00
#
_symmetry.space_group_name_H-M   'P 1'
#
loop_
_entity.id
_entity.type
_entity.pdbx_description
1 polymer ?
#
loop_
_entity_poly.entity_id
_entity_poly.type
_entity_poly.pdbx_seq_one_letter_code
_entity_poly.pdbx_strand_id
1 'polypeptide(L)'
;YAPKEVIAMLNDMKREIYAVRGNCEAEVDQMVLQFPVMADYCILNLDGRTFYATHGHVYNENNLPPIQEGDILIHGHTHVLKAEQKEGYVLLNPGSVSIPKEGNPPTYAIFEDGVFTIKDFEKNVVKSINL
;
A
#
# COMPACT_ATOMS: atom_id res chain seq x y z
N TYR A 1 -6.53 8.80 -13.59
CA TYR A 1 -7.85 8.86 -14.20
C TYR A 1 -8.41 7.46 -14.39
N ALA A 2 -9.47 7.15 -13.66
CA ALA A 2 -10.06 5.81 -13.67
C ALA A 2 -11.32 5.78 -14.55
N PRO A 3 -11.57 4.66 -15.25
CA PRO A 3 -12.84 4.46 -15.96
C PRO A 3 -14.04 4.55 -15.01
N LYS A 4 -15.17 5.00 -15.54
CA LYS A 4 -16.41 5.18 -14.76
C LYS A 4 -16.82 3.90 -14.02
N GLU A 5 -16.64 2.75 -14.61
CA GLU A 5 -16.97 1.45 -14.03
C GLU A 5 -16.10 1.14 -12.81
N VAL A 6 -14.83 1.49 -12.87
CA VAL A 6 -13.90 1.29 -11.75
C VAL A 6 -14.27 2.20 -10.58
N ILE A 7 -14.62 3.45 -10.85
CA ILE A 7 -15.08 4.40 -9.83
C ILE A 7 -16.32 3.86 -9.12
N ALA A 8 -17.28 3.32 -9.87
CA ALA A 8 -18.49 2.74 -9.30
C ALA A 8 -18.19 1.53 -8.42
N MET A 9 -17.31 0.65 -8.85
CA MET A 9 -16.88 -0.52 -8.06
C MET A 9 -16.19 -0.11 -6.76
N LEU A 10 -15.31 0.88 -6.81
CA LEU A 10 -14.62 1.38 -5.62
C LEU A 10 -15.61 2.03 -4.64
N ASN A 11 -16.57 2.81 -5.14
CA ASN A 11 -17.57 3.45 -4.29
C ASN A 11 -18.50 2.43 -3.60
N ASP A 12 -18.79 1.31 -4.27
CA ASP A 12 -19.56 0.22 -3.68
C ASP A 12 -18.83 -0.43 -2.47
N MET A 13 -17.50 -0.37 -2.48
CA MET A 13 -16.64 -0.92 -1.43
C MET A 13 -16.16 0.13 -0.43
N LYS A 14 -16.67 1.33 -0.45
CA LYS A 14 -16.13 2.52 0.25
C LYS A 14 -15.85 2.33 1.73
N ARG A 15 -16.61 1.47 2.43
CA ARG A 15 -16.43 1.21 3.87
C ARG A 15 -15.26 0.27 4.16
N GLU A 16 -14.75 -0.40 3.14
CA GLU A 16 -13.70 -1.41 3.25
C GLU A 16 -12.36 -0.89 2.71
N ILE A 17 -12.32 0.36 2.20
CA ILE A 17 -11.15 0.93 1.55
C ILE A 17 -10.54 2.01 2.42
N TYR A 18 -9.24 1.87 2.68
CA TYR A 18 -8.38 2.92 3.22
C TYR A 18 -7.36 3.28 2.14
N ALA A 19 -7.34 4.54 1.75
CA ALA A 19 -6.50 5.01 0.66
C ALA A 19 -5.60 6.16 1.11
N VAL A 20 -4.46 6.29 0.45
CA VAL A 20 -3.56 7.41 0.64
C VAL A 20 -3.32 8.10 -0.70
N ARG A 21 -2.96 9.39 -0.65
CA ARG A 21 -2.73 10.20 -1.84
C ARG A 21 -1.42 9.81 -2.50
N GLY A 22 -1.49 9.45 -3.79
CA GLY A 22 -0.32 9.35 -4.64
C GLY A 22 0.07 10.70 -5.25
N ASN A 23 1.17 10.72 -5.96
CA ASN A 23 1.64 11.95 -6.62
C ASN A 23 0.82 12.36 -7.85
N CYS A 24 -0.07 11.49 -8.30
CA CYS A 24 -0.96 11.75 -9.45
C CYS A 24 -2.42 12.04 -9.05
N GLU A 25 -2.79 11.88 -7.79
CA GLU A 25 -4.15 12.18 -7.33
C GLU A 25 -4.38 13.67 -7.23
N ALA A 26 -5.55 14.10 -7.71
CA ALA A 26 -5.99 15.47 -7.71
C ALA A 26 -7.34 15.61 -6.98
N GLU A 27 -7.76 16.84 -6.73
CA GLU A 27 -9.03 17.11 -6.05
C GLU A 27 -10.23 16.49 -6.77
N VAL A 28 -10.14 16.37 -8.11
CA VAL A 28 -11.22 15.74 -8.90
C VAL A 28 -11.43 14.28 -8.52
N ASP A 29 -10.38 13.58 -8.10
CA ASP A 29 -10.52 12.19 -7.67
C ASP A 29 -11.31 12.10 -6.37
N GLN A 30 -11.10 13.03 -5.45
CA GLN A 30 -11.89 13.09 -4.23
C GLN A 30 -13.35 13.46 -4.51
N MET A 31 -13.62 14.21 -5.56
CA MET A 31 -14.98 14.59 -5.93
C MET A 31 -15.82 13.41 -6.42
N VAL A 32 -15.21 12.42 -7.02
CA VAL A 32 -15.90 11.24 -7.59
C VAL A 32 -15.83 10.01 -6.70
N LEU A 33 -14.85 9.92 -5.81
CA LEU A 33 -14.70 8.81 -4.87
C LEU A 33 -15.39 9.12 -3.54
N GLN A 34 -16.13 8.16 -3.00
CA GLN A 34 -16.92 8.33 -1.78
C GLN A 34 -16.19 7.87 -0.52
N PHE A 35 -14.86 7.85 -0.58
CA PHE A 35 -13.99 7.57 0.57
C PHE A 35 -12.76 8.48 0.49
N PRO A 36 -12.07 8.76 1.63
CA PRO A 36 -10.93 9.66 1.62
C PRO A 36 -9.77 9.12 0.77
N VAL A 37 -9.19 9.98 -0.09
CA VAL A 37 -8.05 9.63 -0.96
C VAL A 37 -6.92 10.66 -0.89
N MET A 38 -7.05 11.71 -0.05
CA MET A 38 -6.10 12.83 -0.04
C MET A 38 -5.16 12.83 1.17
N ALA A 39 -5.22 11.82 2.01
CA ALA A 39 -4.33 11.71 3.16
C ALA A 39 -2.91 11.32 2.72
N ASP A 40 -1.90 11.99 3.28
CA ASP A 40 -0.50 11.70 2.98
C ASP A 40 -0.05 10.36 3.56
N TYR A 41 -0.63 9.94 4.69
CA TYR A 41 -0.46 8.60 5.25
C TYR A 41 -1.67 8.22 6.09
N CYS A 42 -1.83 6.93 6.34
CA CYS A 42 -2.81 6.43 7.29
C CYS A 42 -2.17 5.42 8.25
N ILE A 43 -2.75 5.31 9.44
CA ILE A 43 -2.28 4.40 10.47
C ILE A 43 -3.31 3.29 10.64
N LEU A 44 -2.87 2.05 10.52
CA LEU A 44 -3.72 0.88 10.66
C LEU A 44 -3.18 -0.01 11.77
N ASN A 45 -4.06 -0.49 12.63
CA ASN A 45 -3.72 -1.48 13.65
C ASN A 45 -4.30 -2.83 13.22
N LEU A 46 -3.43 -3.74 12.83
CA LEU A 46 -3.81 -5.06 12.33
C LEU A 46 -3.03 -6.12 13.09
N ASP A 47 -3.74 -7.08 13.68
CA ASP A 47 -3.15 -8.18 14.46
C ASP A 47 -2.12 -7.72 15.50
N GLY A 48 -2.43 -6.62 16.20
CA GLY A 48 -1.55 -6.06 17.22
C GLY A 48 -0.33 -5.32 16.70
N ARG A 49 -0.21 -5.14 15.38
CA ARG A 49 0.89 -4.40 14.75
C ARG A 49 0.39 -3.07 14.20
N THR A 50 1.21 -2.05 14.29
CA THR A 50 0.90 -0.72 13.76
C THR A 50 1.54 -0.55 12.39
N PHE A 51 0.71 -0.30 11.39
CA PHE A 51 1.13 -0.06 10.02
C PHE A 51 0.97 1.42 9.69
N TYR A 52 2.01 2.01 9.14
CA TYR A 52 1.93 3.31 8.49
C TYR A 52 1.90 3.08 6.98
N ALA A 53 0.77 3.36 6.36
CA ALA A 53 0.60 3.23 4.92
C ALA A 53 0.71 4.60 4.26
N THR A 54 1.54 4.70 3.23
CA THR A 54 1.75 5.92 2.47
C THR A 54 2.02 5.58 1.02
N HIS A 55 1.91 6.57 0.12
CA HIS A 55 2.24 6.30 -1.28
C HIS A 55 3.74 6.08 -1.49
N GLY A 56 4.58 6.89 -0.88
CA GLY A 56 6.04 6.77 -1.00
C GLY A 56 6.74 7.95 -1.65
N HIS A 57 5.99 8.92 -2.21
CA HIS A 57 6.59 10.11 -2.82
C HIS A 57 6.96 11.18 -1.77
N VAL A 58 6.27 11.19 -0.62
CA VAL A 58 6.56 12.10 0.50
C VAL A 58 7.25 11.33 1.61
N TYR A 59 6.56 10.33 2.17
CA TYR A 59 7.09 9.48 3.23
C TYR A 59 7.56 8.15 2.65
N ASN A 60 8.79 7.76 2.99
CA ASN A 60 9.43 6.54 2.53
C ASN A 60 10.58 6.19 3.50
N GLU A 61 11.44 5.24 3.15
CA GLU A 61 12.56 4.85 4.01
C GLU A 61 13.61 5.95 4.22
N ASN A 62 13.62 6.97 3.37
CA ASN A 62 14.53 8.12 3.49
C ASN A 62 13.88 9.33 4.18
N ASN A 63 12.59 9.29 4.39
CA ASN A 63 11.81 10.31 5.08
C ASN A 63 10.66 9.63 5.83
N LEU A 64 10.96 9.07 6.99
CA LEU A 64 10.02 8.25 7.74
C LEU A 64 8.85 9.10 8.29
N PRO A 65 7.61 8.58 8.26
CA PRO A 65 6.53 9.13 9.08
C PRO A 65 6.85 8.93 10.55
N PRO A 66 6.02 9.41 11.50
CA PRO A 66 6.32 9.31 12.93
C PRO A 66 6.17 7.87 13.47
N ILE A 67 6.85 6.92 12.87
CA ILE A 67 6.83 5.51 13.30
C ILE A 67 7.63 5.34 14.59
N GLN A 68 7.26 4.31 15.34
CA GLN A 68 7.96 3.88 16.54
C GLN A 68 8.62 2.53 16.31
N GLU A 69 9.52 2.15 17.22
CA GLU A 69 10.20 0.86 17.10
C GLU A 69 9.21 -0.29 17.04
N GLY A 70 9.39 -1.18 16.07
CA GLY A 70 8.52 -2.32 15.84
C GLY A 70 7.36 -2.03 14.89
N ASP A 71 7.15 -0.79 14.49
CA ASP A 71 6.11 -0.44 13.53
C ASP A 71 6.47 -0.88 12.11
N ILE A 72 5.48 -0.85 11.26
CA ILE A 72 5.61 -1.31 9.87
C ILE A 72 5.31 -0.14 8.94
N LEU A 73 6.23 0.12 8.00
CA LEU A 73 6.03 1.08 6.93
C LEU A 73 5.70 0.34 5.65
N ILE A 74 4.51 0.61 5.09
CA ILE A 74 4.12 0.08 3.79
C ILE A 74 3.92 1.23 2.81
N HIS A 75 4.56 1.15 1.65
CA HIS A 75 4.43 2.16 0.61
C HIS A 75 4.54 1.56 -0.80
N GLY A 76 4.16 2.34 -1.79
CA GLY A 76 4.29 2.01 -3.20
C GLY A 76 5.29 2.93 -3.90
N HIS A 77 4.84 3.64 -4.91
CA HIS A 77 5.55 4.66 -5.70
C HIS A 77 6.70 4.14 -6.56
N THR A 78 7.62 3.35 -6.02
CA THR A 78 8.76 2.82 -6.78
C THR A 78 8.36 1.72 -7.76
N HIS A 79 7.19 1.11 -7.57
CA HIS A 79 6.71 -0.05 -8.32
C HIS A 79 7.60 -1.29 -8.17
N VAL A 80 8.39 -1.34 -7.11
CA VAL A 80 9.29 -2.46 -6.80
C VAL A 80 8.88 -3.09 -5.49
N LEU A 81 8.49 -4.36 -5.53
CA LEU A 81 8.08 -5.08 -4.33
C LEU A 81 9.24 -5.21 -3.32
N LYS A 82 8.92 -5.09 -2.03
CA LYS A 82 9.87 -5.27 -0.92
C LYS A 82 9.19 -5.89 0.29
N ALA A 83 9.94 -6.68 1.03
CA ALA A 83 9.55 -7.17 2.34
C ALA A 83 10.84 -7.36 3.14
N GLU A 84 11.23 -6.34 3.91
CA GLU A 84 12.54 -6.29 4.56
C GLU A 84 12.43 -5.85 6.02
N GLN A 85 13.16 -6.54 6.90
CA GLN A 85 13.37 -6.06 8.26
C GLN A 85 14.46 -5.00 8.24
N LYS A 86 14.11 -3.79 8.67
CA LYS A 86 15.06 -2.70 8.86
C LYS A 86 15.40 -2.55 10.33
N GLU A 87 16.33 -1.64 10.65
CA GLU A 87 16.63 -1.33 12.03
C GLU A 87 15.46 -0.55 12.65
N GLY A 88 14.74 -1.21 13.56
CA GLY A 88 13.63 -0.61 14.28
C GLY A 88 12.28 -0.63 13.59
N TYR A 89 12.18 -1.07 12.34
CA TYR A 89 10.91 -1.17 11.65
C TYR A 89 10.96 -2.19 10.51
N VAL A 90 9.79 -2.55 9.99
CA VAL A 90 9.68 -3.40 8.81
C VAL A 90 9.27 -2.54 7.62
N LEU A 91 9.94 -2.71 6.48
CA LEU A 91 9.64 -2.01 5.23
C LEU A 91 8.96 -2.94 4.25
N LEU A 92 7.75 -2.56 3.82
CA LEU A 92 6.95 -3.33 2.87
C LEU A 92 6.57 -2.49 1.66
N ASN A 93 6.58 -3.13 0.50
CA ASN A 93 6.03 -2.57 -0.73
C ASN A 93 5.34 -3.70 -1.49
N PRO A 94 4.03 -3.62 -1.75
CA PRO A 94 3.30 -4.67 -2.44
C PRO A 94 3.61 -4.78 -3.93
N GLY A 95 4.42 -3.88 -4.48
CA GLY A 95 4.71 -3.83 -5.90
C GLY A 95 3.70 -2.99 -6.67
N SER A 96 3.49 -3.31 -7.93
CA SER A 96 2.56 -2.58 -8.77
C SER A 96 1.61 -3.53 -9.49
N VAL A 97 0.34 -3.16 -9.53
CA VAL A 97 -0.70 -3.88 -10.29
C VAL A 97 -0.55 -3.64 -11.78
N SER A 98 -0.21 -2.41 -12.18
CA SER A 98 -0.27 -1.99 -13.58
C SER A 98 1.08 -1.76 -14.23
N ILE A 99 2.09 -1.29 -13.47
CA ILE A 99 3.40 -0.90 -14.03
C ILE A 99 4.52 -1.44 -13.14
N PRO A 100 4.66 -2.76 -13.02
CA PRO A 100 5.74 -3.34 -12.23
C PRO A 100 7.11 -3.03 -12.86
N LYS A 101 8.13 -2.93 -12.01
CA LYS A 101 9.50 -2.63 -12.43
C LYS A 101 10.48 -3.70 -11.96
N GLU A 102 11.70 -3.63 -12.47
CA GLU A 102 12.80 -4.56 -12.17
C GLU A 102 12.47 -6.01 -12.51
N GLY A 103 11.72 -6.23 -13.60
CA GLY A 103 11.39 -7.57 -14.07
C GLY A 103 10.34 -8.30 -13.24
N ASN A 104 9.71 -7.62 -12.29
CA ASN A 104 8.66 -8.22 -11.47
C ASN A 104 7.33 -8.32 -12.24
N PRO A 105 6.50 -9.34 -11.94
CA PRO A 105 5.14 -9.38 -12.46
C PRO A 105 4.25 -8.35 -11.76
N PRO A 106 3.04 -8.07 -12.28
CA PRO A 106 2.02 -7.36 -11.52
C PRO A 106 1.71 -8.10 -10.22
N THR A 107 1.65 -7.37 -9.10
CA THR A 107 1.49 -7.97 -7.78
C THR A 107 0.51 -7.19 -6.90
N TYR A 108 0.06 -7.87 -5.86
CA TYR A 108 -0.70 -7.33 -4.75
C TYR A 108 -0.23 -8.05 -3.48
N ALA A 109 -0.69 -7.61 -2.32
CA ALA A 109 -0.29 -8.24 -1.06
C ALA A 109 -1.49 -8.53 -0.18
N ILE A 110 -1.35 -9.56 0.64
CA ILE A 110 -2.31 -9.97 1.68
C ILE A 110 -1.57 -10.03 3.00
N PHE A 111 -2.16 -9.46 4.05
CA PHE A 111 -1.70 -9.65 5.42
C PHE A 111 -2.74 -10.48 6.17
N GLU A 112 -2.33 -11.67 6.61
CA GLU A 112 -3.22 -12.61 7.28
C GLU A 112 -2.40 -13.47 8.25
N ASP A 113 -2.92 -13.66 9.46
CA ASP A 113 -2.30 -14.50 10.49
C ASP A 113 -0.83 -14.14 10.75
N GLY A 114 -0.51 -12.85 10.77
CA GLY A 114 0.84 -12.35 11.02
C GLY A 114 1.81 -12.50 9.86
N VAL A 115 1.34 -12.91 8.68
CA VAL A 115 2.17 -13.09 7.49
C VAL A 115 1.77 -12.10 6.41
N PHE A 116 2.74 -11.34 5.92
CA PHE A 116 2.58 -10.47 4.77
C PHE A 116 3.08 -11.21 3.53
N THR A 117 2.19 -11.43 2.57
CA THR A 117 2.47 -12.21 1.37
C THR A 117 2.23 -11.39 0.13
N ILE A 118 3.25 -11.27 -0.72
CA ILE A 118 3.15 -10.62 -2.03
C ILE A 118 2.89 -11.71 -3.06
N LYS A 119 1.81 -11.56 -3.82
CA LYS A 119 1.36 -12.54 -4.81
C LYS A 119 1.24 -11.91 -6.20
N ASP A 120 1.44 -12.71 -7.23
CA ASP A 120 1.05 -12.34 -8.59
C ASP A 120 -0.44 -12.62 -8.83
N PHE A 121 -0.95 -12.28 -10.01
CA PHE A 121 -2.37 -12.48 -10.34
C PHE A 121 -2.71 -13.91 -10.73
N GLU A 122 -1.74 -14.80 -10.77
CA GLU A 122 -1.93 -16.25 -10.89
C GLU A 122 -1.92 -16.93 -9.51
N LYS A 123 -1.92 -16.14 -8.43
CA LYS A 123 -1.90 -16.57 -7.03
C LYS A 123 -0.60 -17.24 -6.57
N ASN A 124 0.48 -17.06 -7.32
CA ASN A 124 1.80 -17.51 -6.88
C ASN A 124 2.38 -16.55 -5.84
N VAL A 125 3.02 -17.11 -4.83
CA VAL A 125 3.74 -16.32 -3.83
C VAL A 125 5.06 -15.83 -4.43
N VAL A 126 5.24 -14.53 -4.52
CA VAL A 126 6.48 -13.93 -5.02
C VAL A 126 7.44 -13.69 -3.86
N LYS A 127 6.93 -13.18 -2.73
CA LYS A 127 7.72 -12.94 -1.52
C LYS A 127 6.82 -12.92 -0.31
N SER A 128 7.32 -13.35 0.85
CA SER A 128 6.57 -13.26 2.10
C SER A 128 7.48 -12.95 3.27
N ILE A 129 6.90 -12.40 4.34
CA ILE A 129 7.61 -12.12 5.59
C ILE A 129 6.65 -12.31 6.76
N ASN A 130 7.14 -12.91 7.83
CA ASN A 130 6.40 -13.01 9.09
C ASN A 130 6.59 -11.72 9.88
N LEU A 131 5.50 -11.17 10.37
CA LEU A 131 5.51 -9.93 11.14
C LEU A 131 5.26 -10.13 12.62
#